data_5c4b0c4c44309d63f6c6dce71bf50584
#
_entry.id   5c4b0c4c44309d63f6c6dce71bf50584
#
_cell.length_a   1.000
_cell.length_b   1.000
_cell.length_c   1.000
_cell.angle_alpha   90.00
_cell.angle_beta   90.00
_cell.angle_gamma   90.00
#
_symmetry.space_group_name_H-M   'P 1'
#
loop_
_entity.id
_entity.type
_entity.pdbx_description
1 polymer ?
#
loop_
_entity_poly.entity_id
_entity_poly.type
_entity_poly.pdbx_seq_one_letter_code
_entity_poly.pdbx_strand_id
1 'polypeptide(L)'
;EAWSGYKSPVDYGIFPVNLNKIAALIAADMPARLYYTSYPHNSFDTHVLQAEPHGRYLTYVADAVAAFMRDMERIGRADDVTMLIFSEFGRRAAENTSLGTDHGTANLMFVVGKSVKGGQYGARSSLTDLMPDGNLQYTIDFRRVYATMIEGWLQHKDSAAILRDRFETFPIFA
;
A
#
# COMPACT_ATOMS: atom_id res chain seq x y z
N GLU A 1 8.21 -19.82 19.25
CA GLU A 1 7.47 -18.98 18.30
C GLU A 1 8.46 -18.19 17.45
N ALA A 2 8.34 -18.24 16.08
CA ALA A 2 9.36 -17.72 15.17
C ALA A 2 9.61 -16.21 15.34
N TRP A 3 8.64 -15.42 15.77
CA TRP A 3 8.78 -13.97 15.93
C TRP A 3 9.25 -13.53 17.32
N SER A 4 9.11 -14.35 18.36
CA SER A 4 9.45 -13.97 19.74
C SER A 4 10.97 -13.87 19.97
N GLY A 5 11.76 -14.56 19.17
CA GLY A 5 13.22 -14.51 19.22
C GLY A 5 13.86 -13.43 18.35
N TYR A 6 13.11 -12.84 17.42
CA TYR A 6 13.62 -11.82 16.52
C TYR A 6 13.70 -10.47 17.22
N LYS A 7 14.91 -9.93 17.28
CA LYS A 7 15.18 -8.60 17.84
C LYS A 7 15.78 -7.73 16.75
N SER A 8 14.95 -6.85 16.19
CA SER A 8 15.44 -5.82 15.29
C SER A 8 15.95 -4.61 16.10
N PRO A 9 17.10 -4.04 15.77
CA PRO A 9 17.53 -2.74 16.29
C PRO A 9 16.81 -1.57 15.58
N VAL A 10 16.03 -1.86 14.54
CA VAL A 10 15.29 -0.84 13.80
C VAL A 10 14.07 -0.41 14.58
N ASP A 11 13.92 0.90 14.77
CA ASP A 11 12.73 1.48 15.36
C ASP A 11 11.60 1.54 14.30
N TYR A 12 10.50 0.85 14.57
CA TYR A 12 9.30 0.82 13.73
C TYR A 12 8.30 1.93 14.07
N GLY A 13 8.68 2.85 14.95
CA GLY A 13 7.83 3.94 15.39
C GLY A 13 6.73 3.49 16.37
N ILE A 14 5.82 4.40 16.64
CA ILE A 14 4.74 4.21 17.62
C ILE A 14 3.77 3.11 17.19
N PHE A 15 3.58 2.94 15.89
CA PHE A 15 2.60 2.00 15.35
C PHE A 15 3.16 1.17 14.19
N PRO A 16 3.78 0.00 14.49
CA PRO A 16 4.51 -0.81 13.49
C PRO A 16 3.63 -1.54 12.47
N VAL A 17 2.30 -1.44 12.52
CA VAL A 17 1.33 -2.07 11.58
C VAL A 17 1.61 -3.57 11.38
N ASN A 18 2.09 -4.28 12.41
CA ASN A 18 2.59 -5.66 12.39
C ASN A 18 3.77 -5.94 11.42
N LEU A 19 4.35 -4.93 10.78
CA LEU A 19 5.46 -5.12 9.85
C LEU A 19 6.70 -5.69 10.55
N ASN A 20 6.93 -5.35 11.81
CA ASN A 20 7.98 -5.96 12.64
C ASN A 20 7.80 -7.47 12.84
N LYS A 21 6.54 -7.95 12.93
CA LYS A 21 6.24 -9.38 13.01
C LYS A 21 6.47 -10.07 11.66
N ILE A 22 6.07 -9.42 10.58
CA ILE A 22 6.33 -9.91 9.21
C ILE A 22 7.85 -10.00 8.98
N ALA A 23 8.62 -9.00 9.39
CA ALA A 23 10.08 -9.04 9.32
C ALA A 23 10.66 -10.24 10.08
N ALA A 24 10.15 -10.54 11.27
CA ALA A 24 10.56 -11.70 12.03
C ALA A 24 10.27 -13.04 11.33
N LEU A 25 9.10 -13.14 10.69
CA LEU A 25 8.72 -14.34 9.92
C LEU A 25 9.63 -14.53 8.69
N ILE A 26 9.95 -13.44 7.98
CA ILE A 26 10.86 -13.46 6.84
C ILE A 26 12.29 -13.84 7.32
N ALA A 27 12.76 -13.27 8.41
CA ALA A 27 14.06 -13.59 8.99
C ALA A 27 14.17 -15.06 9.44
N ALA A 28 13.04 -15.67 9.80
CA ALA A 28 12.95 -17.09 10.17
C ALA A 28 12.74 -18.02 8.96
N ASP A 29 12.87 -17.52 7.74
CA ASP A 29 12.67 -18.28 6.49
C ASP A 29 11.31 -19.02 6.43
N MET A 30 10.27 -18.40 6.96
CA MET A 30 8.91 -18.97 6.88
C MET A 30 8.52 -19.17 5.40
N PRO A 31 8.01 -20.35 5.00
CA PRO A 31 7.69 -20.67 3.62
C PRO A 31 6.39 -20.00 3.16
N ALA A 32 6.24 -18.70 3.39
CA ALA A 32 5.11 -17.89 2.98
C ALA A 32 5.56 -16.89 1.91
N ARG A 33 4.80 -16.82 0.82
CA ARG A 33 5.07 -15.88 -0.28
C ARG A 33 4.24 -14.60 -0.19
N LEU A 34 3.15 -14.62 0.57
CA LEU A 34 2.25 -13.49 0.75
C LEU A 34 2.03 -13.23 2.22
N TYR A 35 2.19 -11.99 2.62
CA TYR A 35 1.86 -11.48 3.93
C TYR A 35 0.83 -10.37 3.77
N TYR A 36 -0.18 -10.36 4.61
CA TYR A 36 -1.19 -9.31 4.62
C TYR A 36 -1.31 -8.72 6.03
N THR A 37 -1.36 -7.42 6.09
CA THR A 37 -1.69 -6.69 7.31
C THR A 37 -2.52 -5.47 6.96
N SER A 38 -3.31 -4.99 7.90
CA SER A 38 -4.10 -3.77 7.75
C SER A 38 -3.84 -2.83 8.91
N TYR A 39 -4.04 -1.54 8.66
CA TYR A 39 -4.13 -0.57 9.75
C TYR A 39 -5.43 -0.84 10.52
N PRO A 40 -5.39 -0.97 11.87
CA PRO A 40 -6.53 -1.46 12.62
C PRO A 40 -7.67 -0.44 12.78
N HIS A 41 -8.84 -0.96 13.17
CA HIS A 41 -9.97 -0.19 13.70
C HIS A 41 -10.58 0.85 12.76
N ASN A 42 -10.57 0.62 11.43
CA ASN A 42 -11.10 1.57 10.44
C ASN A 42 -10.55 2.99 10.61
N SER A 43 -9.32 3.14 11.09
CA SER A 43 -8.74 4.43 11.47
C SER A 43 -8.69 5.42 10.33
N PHE A 44 -8.53 4.94 9.08
CA PHE A 44 -8.54 5.78 7.89
C PHE A 44 -9.93 6.14 7.39
N ASP A 45 -10.98 5.60 7.98
CA ASP A 45 -12.38 5.94 7.67
C ASP A 45 -12.81 7.24 8.37
N THR A 46 -12.01 8.28 8.22
CA THR A 46 -12.17 9.57 8.88
C THR A 46 -13.17 10.45 8.13
N HIS A 47 -14.26 10.82 8.78
CA HIS A 47 -15.31 11.70 8.23
C HIS A 47 -15.46 13.02 8.97
N VAL A 48 -14.84 13.16 10.15
CA VAL A 48 -14.98 14.29 11.03
C VAL A 48 -13.61 14.78 11.46
N LEU A 49 -13.37 16.10 11.39
CA LEU A 49 -12.10 16.72 11.78
C LEU A 49 -10.88 15.96 11.22
N GLN A 50 -10.94 15.61 9.94
CA GLN A 50 -10.08 14.61 9.30
C GLN A 50 -8.60 14.98 9.26
N ALA A 51 -8.27 16.25 9.07
CA ALA A 51 -6.93 16.69 8.69
C ALA A 51 -5.84 16.20 9.66
N GLU A 52 -6.06 16.35 10.96
CA GLU A 52 -5.07 16.02 11.98
C GLU A 52 -4.93 14.50 12.19
N PRO A 53 -5.98 13.72 12.46
CA PRO A 53 -5.85 12.28 12.65
C PRO A 53 -5.37 11.56 11.39
N HIS A 54 -5.83 11.97 10.22
CA HIS A 54 -5.44 11.35 8.95
C HIS A 54 -3.94 11.57 8.67
N GLY A 55 -3.44 12.78 8.86
CA GLY A 55 -2.02 13.09 8.73
C GLY A 55 -1.16 12.29 9.69
N ARG A 56 -1.60 12.13 10.94
CA ARG A 56 -0.91 11.32 11.95
C ARG A 56 -0.86 9.83 11.55
N TYR A 57 -1.97 9.26 11.07
CA TYR A 57 -2.00 7.87 10.63
C TYR A 57 -1.11 7.63 9.41
N LEU A 58 -1.08 8.55 8.46
CA LEU A 58 -0.15 8.49 7.32
C LEU A 58 1.30 8.50 7.78
N THR A 59 1.65 9.32 8.78
CA THR A 59 3.00 9.33 9.38
C THR A 59 3.34 7.98 9.98
N TYR A 60 2.45 7.38 10.76
CA TYR A 60 2.69 6.06 11.36
C TYR A 60 2.89 4.97 10.32
N VAL A 61 2.10 4.98 9.25
CA VAL A 61 2.27 4.03 8.14
C VAL A 61 3.61 4.26 7.44
N ALA A 62 3.97 5.52 7.15
CA ALA A 62 5.22 5.85 6.48
C ALA A 62 6.45 5.42 7.31
N ASP A 63 6.43 5.69 8.62
CA ASP A 63 7.49 5.28 9.54
C ASP A 63 7.65 3.75 9.59
N ALA A 64 6.54 3.03 9.70
CA ALA A 64 6.54 1.58 9.74
C ALA A 64 7.06 0.95 8.43
N VAL A 65 6.63 1.50 7.27
CA VAL A 65 7.10 1.06 5.94
C VAL A 65 8.59 1.32 5.78
N ALA A 66 9.06 2.53 6.12
CA ALA A 66 10.47 2.88 6.03
C ALA A 66 11.33 2.02 6.96
N ALA A 67 10.87 1.74 8.17
CA ALA A 67 11.53 0.85 9.12
C ALA A 67 11.61 -0.57 8.59
N PHE A 68 10.51 -1.10 8.04
CA PHE A 68 10.47 -2.43 7.45
C PHE A 68 11.49 -2.58 6.32
N MET A 69 11.57 -1.63 5.41
CA MET A 69 12.54 -1.68 4.31
C MET A 69 13.98 -1.65 4.80
N ARG A 70 14.29 -0.77 5.79
CA ARG A 70 15.63 -0.77 6.44
C ARG A 70 15.96 -2.09 7.12
N ASP A 71 14.96 -2.73 7.74
CA ASP A 71 15.16 -4.01 8.40
C ASP A 71 15.40 -5.13 7.38
N MET A 72 14.70 -5.13 6.25
CA MET A 72 14.95 -6.06 5.14
C MET A 72 16.34 -5.88 4.53
N GLU A 73 16.81 -4.65 4.36
CA GLU A 73 18.20 -4.38 3.96
C GLU A 73 19.20 -4.94 4.95
N ARG A 74 18.99 -4.66 6.24
CA ARG A 74 19.86 -5.12 7.33
C ARG A 74 20.03 -6.64 7.37
N ILE A 75 18.94 -7.39 7.15
CA ILE A 75 18.99 -8.87 7.16
C ILE A 75 19.28 -9.48 5.78
N GLY A 76 19.57 -8.65 4.76
CA GLY A 76 19.92 -9.12 3.42
C GLY A 76 18.74 -9.68 2.62
N ARG A 77 17.49 -9.28 2.94
CA ARG A 77 16.27 -9.79 2.30
C ARG A 77 15.52 -8.70 1.49
N ALA A 78 16.14 -7.55 1.25
CA ALA A 78 15.49 -6.45 0.53
C ALA A 78 15.14 -6.78 -0.93
N ASP A 79 15.90 -7.66 -1.56
CA ASP A 79 15.65 -8.13 -2.93
C ASP A 79 14.49 -9.14 -3.01
N ASP A 80 14.11 -9.75 -1.89
CA ASP A 80 13.06 -10.77 -1.80
C ASP A 80 11.68 -10.19 -1.49
N VAL A 81 11.58 -8.88 -1.26
CA VAL A 81 10.36 -8.26 -0.74
C VAL A 81 9.92 -7.10 -1.61
N THR A 82 8.64 -7.12 -1.97
CA THR A 82 7.92 -5.98 -2.54
C THR A 82 6.61 -5.79 -1.80
N MET A 83 6.32 -4.56 -1.42
CA MET A 83 5.12 -4.20 -0.68
C MET A 83 4.15 -3.45 -1.58
N LEU A 84 2.88 -3.87 -1.58
CA LEU A 84 1.78 -3.13 -2.17
C LEU A 84 0.95 -2.50 -1.05
N ILE A 85 0.78 -1.18 -1.08
CA ILE A 85 -0.02 -0.42 -0.12
C ILE A 85 -1.22 0.13 -0.86
N PHE A 86 -2.41 -0.16 -0.36
CA PHE A 86 -3.67 0.23 -0.98
C PHE A 86 -4.75 0.48 0.08
N SER A 87 -5.84 1.11 -0.33
CA SER A 87 -7.05 1.28 0.47
C SER A 87 -8.27 0.86 -0.35
N GLU A 88 -9.38 0.54 0.32
CA GLU A 88 -10.62 0.08 -0.30
C GLU A 88 -11.45 1.19 -0.94
N PHE A 89 -11.23 2.44 -0.54
CA PHE A 89 -11.93 3.60 -1.11
C PHE A 89 -10.99 4.79 -1.27
N GLY A 90 -11.37 5.72 -2.13
CA GLY A 90 -10.78 7.05 -2.23
C GLY A 90 -11.59 8.10 -1.46
N ARG A 91 -11.29 9.37 -1.70
CA ARG A 91 -11.99 10.48 -1.05
C ARG A 91 -12.54 11.45 -2.09
N ARG A 92 -13.66 12.10 -1.79
CA ARG A 92 -14.17 13.23 -2.57
C ARG A 92 -13.24 14.43 -2.47
N ALA A 93 -13.27 15.29 -3.49
CA ALA A 93 -12.49 16.54 -3.48
C ALA A 93 -13.06 17.57 -2.48
N ALA A 94 -14.38 17.56 -2.29
CA ALA A 94 -15.06 18.51 -1.43
C ALA A 94 -14.97 18.08 0.05
N GLU A 95 -14.74 19.08 0.92
CA GLU A 95 -14.89 18.92 2.36
C GLU A 95 -16.38 18.81 2.71
N ASN A 96 -16.72 17.92 3.62
CA ASN A 96 -18.06 17.79 4.17
C ASN A 96 -18.30 18.74 5.34
N THR A 97 -19.56 18.82 5.81
CA THR A 97 -19.95 19.72 6.90
C THR A 97 -19.29 19.40 8.25
N SER A 98 -18.65 18.26 8.39
CA SER A 98 -17.97 17.82 9.61
C SER A 98 -16.45 18.01 9.56
N LEU A 99 -15.93 18.82 8.62
CA LEU A 99 -14.49 19.08 8.42
C LEU A 99 -13.71 17.80 8.08
N GLY A 100 -14.30 16.94 7.27
CA GLY A 100 -13.72 15.74 6.72
C GLY A 100 -14.09 15.59 5.25
N THR A 101 -13.95 14.39 4.72
CA THR A 101 -14.37 14.06 3.34
C THR A 101 -15.14 12.76 3.30
N ASP A 102 -16.11 12.68 2.42
CA ASP A 102 -16.83 11.44 2.15
C ASP A 102 -16.00 10.51 1.26
N HIS A 103 -16.39 9.23 1.21
CA HIS A 103 -15.78 8.26 0.31
C HIS A 103 -15.92 8.68 -1.14
N GLY A 104 -14.90 8.37 -1.93
CA GLY A 104 -14.83 8.67 -3.36
C GLY A 104 -14.23 7.52 -4.17
N THR A 105 -14.25 7.68 -5.48
CA THR A 105 -13.91 6.62 -6.44
C THR A 105 -12.42 6.50 -6.74
N ALA A 106 -11.64 7.58 -6.60
CA ALA A 106 -10.23 7.59 -6.95
C ALA A 106 -9.33 7.58 -5.72
N ASN A 107 -8.27 6.77 -5.79
CA ASN A 107 -7.32 6.55 -4.70
C ASN A 107 -5.89 6.48 -5.22
N LEU A 108 -4.94 6.42 -4.30
CA LEU A 108 -3.53 6.17 -4.57
C LEU A 108 -3.15 4.77 -4.12
N MET A 109 -2.26 4.14 -4.88
CA MET A 109 -1.59 2.90 -4.49
C MET A 109 -0.09 3.12 -4.54
N PHE A 110 0.65 2.46 -3.63
CA PHE A 110 2.11 2.55 -3.61
C PHE A 110 2.70 1.15 -3.74
N VAL A 111 3.73 1.03 -4.59
CA VAL A 111 4.55 -0.18 -4.67
C VAL A 111 5.93 0.18 -4.17
N VAL A 112 6.39 -0.50 -3.13
CA VAL A 112 7.65 -0.22 -2.45
C VAL A 112 8.50 -1.48 -2.45
N GLY A 113 9.73 -1.38 -2.91
CA GLY A 113 10.68 -2.49 -2.96
C GLY A 113 11.96 -2.10 -3.68
N LYS A 114 13.04 -2.80 -3.40
CA LYS A 114 14.35 -2.52 -4.02
C LYS A 114 14.34 -2.75 -5.54
N SER A 115 13.57 -3.74 -6.01
CA SER A 115 13.43 -4.07 -7.43
C SER A 115 12.40 -3.20 -8.17
N VAL A 116 11.80 -2.23 -7.48
CA VAL A 116 10.77 -1.37 -8.05
C VAL A 116 11.41 -0.17 -8.72
N LYS A 117 11.13 0.02 -10.00
CA LYS A 117 11.50 1.24 -10.72
C LYS A 117 10.62 2.39 -10.23
N GLY A 118 11.22 3.30 -9.48
CA GLY A 118 10.53 4.44 -8.89
C GLY A 118 9.96 5.38 -9.95
N GLY A 119 8.85 6.04 -9.61
CA GLY A 119 8.18 6.99 -10.48
C GLY A 119 6.68 7.06 -10.22
N GLN A 120 6.02 7.97 -10.90
CA GLN A 120 4.57 8.08 -10.93
C GLN A 120 4.04 7.41 -12.20
N TYR A 121 3.13 6.47 -12.04
CA TYR A 121 2.47 5.75 -13.11
C TYR A 121 1.01 6.20 -13.18
N GLY A 122 0.57 6.66 -14.35
CA GLY A 122 -0.75 7.23 -14.58
C GLY A 122 -0.82 8.75 -14.41
N ALA A 123 -1.93 9.31 -14.84
CA ALA A 123 -2.22 10.74 -14.70
C ALA A 123 -2.79 11.05 -13.32
N ARG A 124 -2.56 12.27 -12.85
CA ARG A 124 -3.20 12.76 -11.62
C ARG A 124 -4.69 12.99 -11.89
N SER A 125 -5.54 12.61 -10.95
CA SER A 125 -6.93 13.03 -10.97
C SER A 125 -7.03 14.56 -10.78
N SER A 126 -7.91 15.19 -11.55
CA SER A 126 -8.19 16.62 -11.37
C SER A 126 -9.02 16.84 -10.11
N LEU A 127 -8.69 17.90 -9.37
CA LEU A 127 -9.51 18.34 -8.23
C LEU A 127 -10.67 19.28 -8.65
N THR A 128 -10.71 19.69 -9.91
CA THR A 128 -11.71 20.62 -10.45
C THR A 128 -12.54 20.04 -11.59
N ASP A 129 -12.00 19.08 -12.35
CA ASP A 129 -12.72 18.34 -13.37
C ASP A 129 -13.23 17.03 -12.75
N LEU A 130 -14.38 17.09 -12.13
CA LEU A 130 -14.97 16.00 -11.35
C LEU A 130 -16.02 15.26 -12.17
N MET A 131 -16.37 14.05 -11.72
CA MET A 131 -17.54 13.34 -12.21
C MET A 131 -18.82 14.09 -11.85
N PRO A 132 -19.95 13.88 -12.56
CA PRO A 132 -21.22 14.58 -12.29
C PRO A 132 -21.73 14.46 -10.85
N ASP A 133 -21.36 13.41 -10.14
CA ASP A 133 -21.70 13.16 -8.75
C ASP A 133 -20.70 13.77 -7.75
N GLY A 134 -19.71 14.54 -8.22
CA GLY A 134 -18.68 15.18 -7.40
C GLY A 134 -17.50 14.29 -7.02
N ASN A 135 -17.42 13.08 -7.54
CA ASN A 135 -16.28 12.20 -7.34
C ASN A 135 -15.09 12.61 -8.23
N LEU A 136 -13.87 12.26 -7.76
CA LEU A 136 -12.68 12.33 -8.58
C LEU A 136 -12.75 11.30 -9.71
N GLN A 137 -12.33 11.71 -10.92
CA GLN A 137 -12.15 10.77 -12.00
C GLN A 137 -10.91 9.92 -11.75
N TYR A 138 -11.06 8.59 -11.72
CA TYR A 138 -9.89 7.70 -11.71
C TYR A 138 -9.31 7.61 -13.12
N THR A 139 -8.00 7.53 -13.20
CA THR A 139 -7.25 7.51 -14.47
C THR A 139 -6.69 6.13 -14.80
N ILE A 140 -6.69 5.23 -13.81
CA ILE A 140 -6.16 3.87 -13.91
C ILE A 140 -7.12 2.93 -13.20
N ASP A 141 -7.45 1.80 -13.84
CA ASP A 141 -8.09 0.68 -13.16
C ASP A 141 -7.08 0.05 -12.18
N PHE A 142 -7.43 -0.04 -10.90
CA PHE A 142 -6.57 -0.60 -9.85
C PHE A 142 -6.15 -2.05 -10.13
N ARG A 143 -6.96 -2.81 -10.91
CA ARG A 143 -6.63 -4.19 -11.28
C ARG A 143 -5.39 -4.28 -12.16
N ARG A 144 -5.01 -3.21 -12.86
CA ARG A 144 -3.73 -3.13 -13.56
C ARG A 144 -2.54 -3.21 -12.59
N VAL A 145 -2.66 -2.61 -11.41
CA VAL A 145 -1.64 -2.71 -10.37
C VAL A 145 -1.57 -4.16 -9.86
N TYR A 146 -2.71 -4.80 -9.62
CA TYR A 146 -2.74 -6.21 -9.23
C TYR A 146 -2.15 -7.13 -10.30
N ALA A 147 -2.51 -6.95 -11.57
CA ALA A 147 -1.91 -7.70 -12.67
C ALA A 147 -0.38 -7.53 -12.69
N THR A 148 0.09 -6.29 -12.48
CA THR A 148 1.53 -5.98 -12.41
C THR A 148 2.22 -6.75 -11.28
N MET A 149 1.62 -6.81 -10.09
CA MET A 149 2.17 -7.57 -8.97
C MET A 149 2.16 -9.07 -9.22
N ILE A 150 1.07 -9.58 -9.79
CA ILE A 150 0.89 -11.02 -10.08
C ILE A 150 1.90 -11.48 -11.15
N GLU A 151 1.98 -10.76 -12.26
CA GLU A 151 2.83 -11.16 -13.39
C GLU A 151 4.29 -10.74 -13.19
N GLY A 152 4.51 -9.49 -12.77
CA GLY A 152 5.84 -8.91 -12.63
C GLY A 152 6.61 -9.41 -11.41
N TRP A 153 5.97 -9.42 -10.24
CA TRP A 153 6.63 -9.79 -8.99
C TRP A 153 6.46 -11.28 -8.65
N LEU A 154 5.22 -11.76 -8.62
CA LEU A 154 4.96 -13.17 -8.26
C LEU A 154 5.29 -14.16 -9.40
N GLN A 155 5.59 -13.66 -10.61
CA GLN A 155 5.94 -14.44 -11.80
C GLN A 155 4.84 -15.44 -12.21
N HIS A 156 3.58 -15.11 -11.92
CA HIS A 156 2.43 -15.90 -12.36
C HIS A 156 1.90 -15.31 -13.68
N LYS A 157 2.08 -16.03 -14.79
CA LYS A 157 1.87 -15.51 -16.15
C LYS A 157 0.41 -15.25 -16.54
N ASP A 158 -0.54 -15.76 -15.80
CA ASP A 158 -1.96 -15.65 -16.10
C ASP A 158 -2.71 -14.92 -14.97
N SER A 159 -2.54 -13.60 -14.91
CA SER A 159 -3.30 -12.77 -13.97
C SER A 159 -4.79 -12.76 -14.28
N ALA A 160 -5.18 -13.02 -15.56
CA ALA A 160 -6.58 -13.03 -15.98
C ALA A 160 -7.37 -14.16 -15.31
N ALA A 161 -6.78 -15.30 -15.04
CA ALA A 161 -7.41 -16.40 -14.30
C ALA A 161 -7.79 -15.98 -12.86
N ILE A 162 -7.03 -15.07 -12.26
CA ILE A 162 -7.25 -14.55 -10.90
C ILE A 162 -8.22 -13.35 -10.92
N LEU A 163 -7.98 -12.40 -11.82
CA LEU A 163 -8.70 -11.13 -11.89
C LEU A 163 -10.00 -11.20 -12.71
N ARG A 164 -10.25 -12.36 -13.35
CA ARG A 164 -11.41 -12.65 -14.21
C ARG A 164 -11.50 -11.76 -15.45
N ASP A 165 -10.41 -11.06 -15.79
CA ASP A 165 -10.26 -10.26 -16.99
C ASP A 165 -8.79 -9.94 -17.21
N ARG A 166 -8.43 -9.49 -18.42
CA ARG A 166 -7.06 -9.14 -18.78
C ARG A 166 -6.80 -7.65 -18.57
N PHE A 167 -5.74 -7.35 -17.82
CA PHE A 167 -5.31 -5.99 -17.54
C PHE A 167 -3.85 -5.79 -17.96
N GLU A 168 -3.57 -4.66 -18.62
CA GLU A 168 -2.19 -4.26 -18.94
C GLU A 168 -1.39 -4.01 -17.68
N THR A 169 -0.17 -4.52 -17.65
CA THR A 169 0.77 -4.30 -16.54
C THR A 169 1.55 -3.01 -16.71
N PHE A 170 2.14 -2.53 -15.61
CA PHE A 170 3.09 -1.43 -15.62
C PHE A 170 4.53 -1.96 -15.64
N PRO A 171 5.48 -1.29 -16.34
CA PRO A 171 6.88 -1.69 -16.41
C PRO A 171 7.64 -1.21 -15.18
N ILE A 172 7.19 -1.60 -13.99
CA ILE A 172 7.75 -1.15 -12.70
C ILE A 172 8.77 -2.11 -12.11
N PHE A 173 8.85 -3.33 -12.62
CA PHE A 173 9.88 -4.29 -12.25
C PHE A 173 10.98 -4.35 -13.32
N ALA A 174 12.23 -4.47 -12.85
CA ALA A 174 13.41 -4.62 -13.71
C ALA A 174 13.58 -6.06 -14.20
#